data_c5e9feb3d9aacb1fb33b27fd08038db9
#
_entry.id   c5e9feb3d9aacb1fb33b27fd08038db9
#
_cell.length_a   1.000
_cell.length_b   1.000
_cell.length_c   1.000
_cell.angle_alpha   90.00
_cell.angle_beta   90.00
_cell.angle_gamma   90.00
#
_symmetry.space_group_name_H-M   'P 1'
#
loop_
_entity.id
_entity.type
_entity.pdbx_description
1 polymer ?
#
loop_
_entity_poly.entity_id
_entity_poly.type
_entity_poly.pdbx_seq_one_letter_code
_entity_poly.pdbx_strand_id
1 'polypeptide(L)'
;MRISHFLCRLLAGGALLVPLLATAQSDAPVYLADLASTNKHVADQYRALMRDVAKRASWVNQYGTASPAETVSVDGRNYHLFRACKPHNCPSESYVVLLDAQKQTLAHGAFVENKTSGPGLASSRVQWLGEPDTDLARHMAAWLF
;
A
#
# COMPACT_ATOMS: atom_id res chain seq x y z
N MET A 1 76.05 -33.46 -18.48
CA MET A 1 74.94 -33.95 -17.69
C MET A 1 74.42 -32.79 -16.84
N ARG A 2 73.35 -32.12 -17.26
CA ARG A 2 72.80 -30.88 -16.60
C ARG A 2 71.43 -31.24 -16.04
N ILE A 3 71.31 -31.15 -14.72
CA ILE A 3 70.06 -31.41 -13.99
C ILE A 3 69.35 -30.01 -13.82
N SER A 4 68.17 -29.84 -14.46
CA SER A 4 67.35 -28.68 -14.29
C SER A 4 66.35 -28.89 -13.14
N HIS A 5 66.46 -28.02 -12.13
CA HIS A 5 65.51 -28.00 -11.02
C HIS A 5 64.27 -27.13 -11.44
N PHE A 6 63.10 -27.78 -11.55
CA PHE A 6 61.82 -27.11 -11.69
C PHE A 6 61.29 -26.70 -10.30
N LEU A 7 61.26 -25.40 -10.04
CA LEU A 7 60.59 -24.85 -8.85
C LEU A 7 59.09 -24.76 -9.13
N CYS A 8 58.31 -25.58 -8.44
CA CYS A 8 56.84 -25.51 -8.45
C CYS A 8 56.40 -24.45 -7.44
N ARG A 9 55.89 -23.27 -7.91
CA ARG A 9 55.29 -22.26 -7.08
C ARG A 9 53.82 -22.58 -6.88
N LEU A 10 53.46 -23.01 -5.66
CA LEU A 10 52.08 -23.12 -5.20
C LEU A 10 51.51 -21.70 -4.91
N LEU A 11 50.59 -21.24 -5.74
CA LEU A 11 49.77 -20.09 -5.47
C LEU A 11 48.57 -20.50 -4.59
N ALA A 12 48.64 -20.18 -3.30
CA ALA A 12 47.52 -20.33 -2.40
C ALA A 12 46.51 -19.19 -2.67
N GLY A 13 45.44 -19.49 -3.41
CA GLY A 13 44.31 -18.60 -3.61
C GLY A 13 43.40 -18.59 -2.38
N GLY A 14 43.52 -17.58 -1.54
CA GLY A 14 42.60 -17.35 -0.43
C GLY A 14 41.25 -16.86 -0.95
N ALA A 15 40.22 -17.70 -0.90
CA ALA A 15 38.84 -17.29 -1.16
C ALA A 15 38.31 -16.48 0.03
N LEU A 16 38.16 -15.17 -0.15
CA LEU A 16 37.47 -14.29 0.78
C LEU A 16 35.95 -14.59 0.72
N LEU A 17 35.45 -15.33 1.70
CA LEU A 17 34.02 -15.51 1.96
C LEU A 17 33.48 -14.17 2.50
N VAL A 18 32.85 -13.37 1.64
CA VAL A 18 32.09 -12.21 2.05
C VAL A 18 30.73 -12.70 2.57
N PRO A 19 30.40 -12.53 3.87
CA PRO A 19 29.06 -12.88 4.34
C PRO A 19 28.03 -11.94 3.68
N LEU A 20 27.10 -12.50 2.90
CA LEU A 20 25.88 -11.82 2.50
C LEU A 20 25.06 -11.58 3.78
N LEU A 21 25.09 -10.36 4.28
CA LEU A 21 24.12 -9.90 5.27
C LEU A 21 22.76 -9.80 4.55
N ALA A 22 21.95 -10.85 4.66
CA ALA A 22 20.53 -10.79 4.29
C ALA A 22 19.87 -9.80 5.25
N THR A 23 19.56 -8.60 4.77
CA THR A 23 18.71 -7.68 5.48
C THR A 23 17.31 -8.30 5.52
N ALA A 24 16.91 -8.83 6.67
CA ALA A 24 15.55 -9.24 6.91
C ALA A 24 14.66 -7.99 6.73
N GLN A 25 13.90 -7.94 5.64
CA GLN A 25 12.84 -6.97 5.49
C GLN A 25 11.84 -7.25 6.60
N SER A 26 11.57 -6.23 7.42
CA SER A 26 10.55 -6.30 8.47
C SER A 26 9.20 -6.49 7.80
N ASP A 27 8.58 -7.66 7.95
CA ASP A 27 7.21 -7.97 7.52
C ASP A 27 6.15 -7.33 8.45
N ALA A 28 6.49 -6.24 9.10
CA ALA A 28 5.55 -5.55 9.97
C ALA A 28 4.39 -4.99 9.14
N PRO A 29 3.14 -5.18 9.58
CA PRO A 29 1.97 -4.66 8.89
C PRO A 29 2.02 -3.13 8.82
N VAL A 30 1.80 -2.57 7.64
CA VAL A 30 1.82 -1.12 7.40
C VAL A 30 0.40 -0.60 7.37
N TYR A 31 0.08 0.38 8.21
CA TYR A 31 -1.21 1.08 8.22
C TYR A 31 -1.06 2.50 7.68
N LEU A 32 -2.12 3.00 7.03
CA LEU A 32 -2.11 4.37 6.50
C LEU A 32 -1.91 5.43 7.59
N ALA A 33 -2.49 5.23 8.77
CA ALA A 33 -2.34 6.14 9.90
C ALA A 33 -0.88 6.23 10.37
N ASP A 34 -0.18 5.10 10.45
CA ASP A 34 1.23 5.05 10.86
C ASP A 34 2.12 5.73 9.81
N LEU A 35 1.88 5.44 8.53
CA LEU A 35 2.60 6.07 7.43
C LEU A 35 2.38 7.59 7.43
N ALA A 36 1.15 8.05 7.60
CA ALA A 36 0.81 9.47 7.64
C ALA A 36 1.37 10.18 8.89
N SER A 37 1.56 9.47 10.00
CA SER A 37 2.16 10.04 11.22
C SER A 37 3.64 10.38 11.04
N THR A 38 4.34 9.62 10.20
CA THR A 38 5.78 9.75 9.94
C THR A 38 6.09 10.47 8.62
N ASN A 39 5.12 10.51 7.70
CA ASN A 39 5.28 11.14 6.38
C ASN A 39 4.22 12.22 6.16
N LYS A 40 4.62 13.48 6.40
CA LYS A 40 3.74 14.64 6.24
C LYS A 40 3.17 14.75 4.81
N HIS A 41 3.92 14.39 3.79
CA HIS A 41 3.46 14.47 2.40
C HIS A 41 2.28 13.53 2.16
N VAL A 42 2.35 12.28 2.63
CA VAL A 42 1.23 11.32 2.54
C VAL A 42 0.04 11.83 3.36
N ALA A 43 0.26 12.38 4.55
CA ALA A 43 -0.81 12.94 5.37
C ALA A 43 -1.53 14.11 4.68
N ASP A 44 -0.80 15.00 4.01
CA ASP A 44 -1.36 16.14 3.29
C ASP A 44 -2.16 15.69 2.06
N GLN A 45 -1.64 14.72 1.31
CA GLN A 45 -2.33 14.13 0.16
C GLN A 45 -3.62 13.42 0.58
N TYR A 46 -3.58 12.65 1.67
CA TYR A 46 -4.78 12.01 2.21
C TYR A 46 -5.84 13.03 2.59
N ARG A 47 -5.48 14.08 3.33
CA ARG A 47 -6.42 15.15 3.69
C ARG A 47 -6.99 15.87 2.48
N ALA A 48 -6.19 16.10 1.45
CA ALA A 48 -6.65 16.70 0.21
C ALA A 48 -7.65 15.80 -0.52
N LEU A 49 -7.33 14.50 -0.63
CA LEU A 49 -8.16 13.50 -1.29
C LEU A 49 -9.50 13.31 -0.57
N MET A 50 -9.50 13.28 0.75
CA MET A 50 -10.68 13.05 1.59
C MET A 50 -11.46 14.32 1.96
N ARG A 51 -11.05 15.50 1.50
CA ARG A 51 -11.61 16.80 1.92
C ARG A 51 -13.14 16.87 1.85
N ASP A 52 -13.73 16.43 0.75
CA ASP A 52 -15.19 16.51 0.57
C ASP A 52 -15.93 15.38 1.29
N VAL A 53 -15.32 14.22 1.40
CA VAL A 53 -15.83 13.11 2.21
C VAL A 53 -15.90 13.51 3.68
N ALA A 54 -14.84 14.13 4.21
CA ALA A 54 -14.74 14.53 5.62
C ALA A 54 -15.85 15.49 6.08
N LYS A 55 -16.45 16.25 5.16
CA LYS A 55 -17.59 17.16 5.47
C LYS A 55 -18.84 16.42 5.96
N ARG A 56 -19.02 15.14 5.54
CA ARG A 56 -20.18 14.30 5.91
C ARG A 56 -19.82 13.04 6.69
N ALA A 57 -18.59 12.60 6.56
CA ALA A 57 -18.04 11.41 7.23
C ALA A 57 -16.76 11.78 7.98
N SER A 58 -16.90 12.54 9.07
CA SER A 58 -15.75 13.10 9.81
C SER A 58 -14.79 12.04 10.38
N TRP A 59 -15.24 10.78 10.49
CA TRP A 59 -14.42 9.67 10.95
C TRP A 59 -13.20 9.40 10.05
N VAL A 60 -13.25 9.77 8.76
CA VAL A 60 -12.12 9.62 7.85
C VAL A 60 -10.90 10.43 8.30
N ASN A 61 -11.07 11.52 9.05
CA ASN A 61 -9.97 12.32 9.58
C ASN A 61 -9.10 11.54 10.60
N GLN A 62 -9.61 10.44 11.12
CA GLN A 62 -8.94 9.54 12.06
C GLN A 62 -8.59 8.19 11.41
N TYR A 63 -8.62 8.11 10.07
CA TYR A 63 -8.33 6.92 9.25
C TYR A 63 -9.26 5.73 9.45
N GLY A 64 -10.21 5.78 10.39
CA GLY A 64 -11.20 4.73 10.64
C GLY A 64 -10.65 3.43 11.22
N THR A 65 -11.43 2.35 11.13
CA THR A 65 -10.99 0.99 11.44
C THR A 65 -10.33 0.41 10.18
N ALA A 66 -9.01 0.29 10.20
CA ALA A 66 -8.19 -0.01 9.04
C ALA A 66 -7.66 -1.44 9.02
N SER A 67 -7.48 -1.99 7.82
CA SER A 67 -6.66 -3.19 7.57
C SER A 67 -5.22 -2.78 7.22
N PRO A 68 -4.23 -3.68 7.42
CA PRO A 68 -2.90 -3.48 6.89
C PRO A 68 -2.91 -3.26 5.38
N ALA A 69 -1.91 -2.55 4.86
CA ALA A 69 -1.73 -2.36 3.44
C ALA A 69 -1.55 -3.69 2.70
N GLU A 70 -2.15 -3.79 1.54
CA GLU A 70 -1.91 -4.86 0.58
C GLU A 70 -1.11 -4.30 -0.61
N THR A 71 -0.14 -5.05 -1.12
CA THR A 71 0.53 -4.69 -2.38
C THR A 71 -0.29 -5.23 -3.54
N VAL A 72 -0.69 -4.35 -4.44
CA VAL A 72 -1.48 -4.68 -5.63
C VAL A 72 -0.80 -4.15 -6.88
N SER A 73 -0.94 -4.87 -7.99
CA SER A 73 -0.42 -4.41 -9.28
C SER A 73 -1.58 -4.12 -10.22
N VAL A 74 -1.59 -2.91 -10.81
CA VAL A 74 -2.56 -2.47 -11.81
C VAL A 74 -1.77 -1.94 -13.01
N ASP A 75 -1.96 -2.54 -14.17
CA ASP A 75 -1.29 -2.18 -15.43
C ASP A 75 0.24 -2.04 -15.30
N GLY A 76 0.86 -2.98 -14.57
CA GLY A 76 2.30 -3.02 -14.35
C GLY A 76 2.82 -2.00 -13.32
N ARG A 77 1.96 -1.24 -12.66
CA ARG A 77 2.31 -0.35 -11.55
C ARG A 77 1.95 -0.99 -10.22
N ASN A 78 2.84 -0.89 -9.26
CA ASN A 78 2.60 -1.39 -7.91
C ASN A 78 2.07 -0.29 -7.01
N TYR A 79 1.03 -0.62 -6.25
CA TYR A 79 0.40 0.26 -5.28
C TYR A 79 0.34 -0.43 -3.92
N HIS A 80 0.40 0.37 -2.87
CA HIS A 80 -0.09 -0.03 -1.55
C HIS A 80 -1.56 0.37 -1.45
N LEU A 81 -2.42 -0.61 -1.33
CA LEU A 81 -3.85 -0.45 -1.14
C LEU A 81 -4.14 -0.41 0.36
N PHE A 82 -4.74 0.68 0.80
CA PHE A 82 -5.23 0.85 2.17
C PHE A 82 -6.74 0.83 2.18
N ARG A 83 -7.32 0.06 3.10
CA ARG A 83 -8.77 -0.03 3.31
C ARG A 83 -9.11 0.35 4.74
N ALA A 84 -10.19 1.09 4.91
CA ALA A 84 -10.78 1.32 6.21
C ALA A 84 -12.28 1.52 6.13
N CYS A 85 -12.94 1.36 7.27
CA CYS A 85 -14.37 1.54 7.41
C CYS A 85 -14.71 2.39 8.63
N LYS A 86 -15.97 2.82 8.68
CA LYS A 86 -16.51 3.58 9.81
C LYS A 86 -16.41 2.79 11.12
N PRO A 87 -15.75 3.34 12.16
CA PRO A 87 -15.68 2.68 13.46
C PRO A 87 -17.06 2.27 13.96
N HIS A 88 -17.16 1.05 14.45
CA HIS A 88 -18.38 0.40 14.96
C HIS A 88 -19.53 0.21 13.94
N ASN A 89 -19.33 0.59 12.66
CA ASN A 89 -20.35 0.43 11.61
C ASN A 89 -19.72 0.25 10.23
N CYS A 90 -18.80 -0.71 10.09
CA CYS A 90 -18.12 -1.02 8.83
C CYS A 90 -19.06 -1.28 7.64
N PRO A 91 -20.24 -1.93 7.83
CA PRO A 91 -21.12 -2.16 6.70
C PRO A 91 -21.69 -0.89 6.07
N SER A 92 -21.75 0.24 6.78
CA SER A 92 -22.40 1.45 6.28
C SER A 92 -21.50 2.33 5.41
N GLU A 93 -20.22 2.43 5.78
CA GLU A 93 -19.29 3.35 5.12
C GLU A 93 -17.89 2.75 5.12
N SER A 94 -17.22 2.81 3.97
CA SER A 94 -15.84 2.36 3.82
C SER A 94 -15.10 3.17 2.76
N TYR A 95 -13.78 3.07 2.75
CA TYR A 95 -12.97 3.60 1.65
C TYR A 95 -11.81 2.67 1.31
N VAL A 96 -11.32 2.84 0.09
CA VAL A 96 -10.00 2.40 -0.36
C VAL A 96 -9.21 3.59 -0.85
N VAL A 97 -7.90 3.60 -0.62
CA VAL A 97 -6.97 4.56 -1.21
C VAL A 97 -5.71 3.85 -1.68
N LEU A 98 -5.14 4.36 -2.76
CA LEU A 98 -3.96 3.80 -3.41
C LEU A 98 -2.78 4.75 -3.29
N LEU A 99 -1.70 4.25 -2.71
CA LEU A 99 -0.39 4.91 -2.70
C LEU A 99 0.49 4.23 -3.76
N ASP A 100 0.91 5.00 -4.77
CA ASP A 100 1.90 4.53 -5.75
C ASP A 100 3.20 4.16 -5.01
N ALA A 101 3.61 2.89 -5.10
CA ALA A 101 4.73 2.38 -4.34
C ALA A 101 6.08 2.99 -4.73
N GLN A 102 6.21 3.45 -5.99
CA GLN A 102 7.44 4.07 -6.50
C GLN A 102 7.47 5.58 -6.25
N LYS A 103 6.36 6.27 -6.55
CA LYS A 103 6.26 7.73 -6.44
C LYS A 103 5.95 8.21 -5.03
N GLN A 104 5.53 7.30 -4.15
CA GLN A 104 5.04 7.62 -2.80
C GLN A 104 3.93 8.67 -2.83
N THR A 105 3.05 8.58 -3.85
CA THR A 105 1.95 9.52 -4.08
C THR A 105 0.61 8.85 -3.85
N LEU A 106 -0.19 9.41 -2.95
CA LEU A 106 -1.55 8.98 -2.67
C LEU A 106 -2.50 9.85 -3.50
N ALA A 107 -2.87 9.36 -4.70
CA ALA A 107 -3.58 10.16 -5.69
C ALA A 107 -5.01 9.70 -5.96
N HIS A 108 -5.34 8.44 -5.72
CA HIS A 108 -6.62 7.86 -6.09
C HIS A 108 -7.25 7.09 -4.95
N GLY A 109 -8.58 7.02 -4.96
CA GLY A 109 -9.34 6.25 -4.00
C GLY A 109 -10.83 6.17 -4.37
N ALA A 110 -11.59 5.51 -3.51
CA ALA A 110 -13.02 5.49 -3.56
C ALA A 110 -13.61 5.47 -2.16
N PHE A 111 -14.71 6.18 -1.96
CA PHE A 111 -15.50 6.16 -0.74
C PHE A 111 -16.87 5.58 -1.04
N VAL A 112 -17.33 4.66 -0.19
CA VAL A 112 -18.61 3.96 -0.35
C VAL A 112 -19.52 4.26 0.82
N GLU A 113 -20.77 4.60 0.49
CA GLU A 113 -21.87 4.71 1.43
C GLU A 113 -22.92 3.63 1.09
N ASN A 114 -23.17 2.73 2.00
CA ASN A 114 -24.10 1.62 1.87
C ASN A 114 -25.40 1.92 2.63
N LYS A 115 -26.53 1.66 1.99
CA LYS A 115 -27.83 1.57 2.66
C LYS A 115 -28.24 0.11 2.73
N THR A 116 -28.63 -0.33 3.90
CA THR A 116 -29.12 -1.69 4.12
C THR A 116 -30.63 -1.69 4.26
N SER A 117 -31.27 -2.80 3.84
CA SER A 117 -32.68 -3.08 4.07
C SER A 117 -32.79 -4.49 4.64
N GLY A 118 -33.16 -4.60 5.92
CA GLY A 118 -33.07 -5.86 6.64
C GLY A 118 -31.61 -6.35 6.68
N PRO A 119 -31.35 -7.65 6.43
CA PRO A 119 -30.00 -8.21 6.42
C PRO A 119 -29.22 -7.95 5.12
N GLY A 120 -29.85 -7.32 4.11
CA GLY A 120 -29.30 -7.15 2.76
C GLY A 120 -28.86 -5.73 2.44
N LEU A 121 -28.00 -5.61 1.41
CA LEU A 121 -27.61 -4.37 0.81
C LEU A 121 -28.73 -3.85 -0.12
N ALA A 122 -29.31 -2.67 0.17
CA ALA A 122 -30.34 -2.07 -0.66
C ALA A 122 -29.75 -1.21 -1.78
N SER A 123 -28.71 -0.43 -1.48
CA SER A 123 -28.01 0.40 -2.47
C SER A 123 -26.63 0.78 -1.95
N SER A 124 -25.72 1.08 -2.88
CA SER A 124 -24.42 1.67 -2.60
C SER A 124 -24.21 2.93 -3.43
N ARG A 125 -23.59 3.92 -2.82
CA ARG A 125 -23.09 5.10 -3.52
C ARG A 125 -21.58 5.06 -3.48
N VAL A 126 -20.93 5.08 -4.64
CA VAL A 126 -19.50 5.20 -4.77
C VAL A 126 -19.13 6.62 -5.16
N GLN A 127 -18.23 7.24 -4.43
CA GLN A 127 -17.56 8.48 -4.81
C GLN A 127 -16.12 8.18 -5.15
N TRP A 128 -15.75 8.36 -6.40
CA TRP A 128 -14.36 8.27 -6.84
C TRP A 128 -13.58 9.49 -6.37
N LEU A 129 -12.34 9.28 -5.96
CA LEU A 129 -11.44 10.29 -5.41
C LEU A 129 -10.18 10.38 -6.27
N GLY A 130 -9.78 11.61 -6.61
CA GLY A 130 -8.58 11.87 -7.41
C GLY A 130 -8.71 11.47 -8.88
N GLU A 131 -9.94 11.40 -9.42
CA GLU A 131 -10.22 11.15 -10.84
C GLU A 131 -9.48 9.92 -11.40
N PRO A 132 -9.70 8.71 -10.85
CA PRO A 132 -9.08 7.51 -11.38
C PRO A 132 -9.57 7.25 -12.82
N ASP A 133 -8.72 6.72 -13.67
CA ASP A 133 -9.14 6.20 -14.96
C ASP A 133 -10.05 4.96 -14.81
N THR A 134 -10.66 4.52 -15.91
CA THR A 134 -11.65 3.44 -15.90
C THR A 134 -11.07 2.12 -15.39
N ASP A 135 -9.82 1.82 -15.71
CA ASP A 135 -9.21 0.55 -15.32
C ASP A 135 -8.86 0.56 -13.84
N LEU A 136 -8.29 1.64 -13.35
CA LEU A 136 -8.02 1.82 -11.93
C LEU A 136 -9.31 1.83 -11.09
N ALA A 137 -10.38 2.50 -11.58
CA ALA A 137 -11.70 2.50 -10.94
C ALA A 137 -12.30 1.09 -10.87
N ARG A 138 -12.17 0.29 -11.95
CA ARG A 138 -12.64 -1.11 -11.98
C ARG A 138 -11.90 -1.96 -10.96
N HIS A 139 -10.58 -1.83 -10.88
CA HIS A 139 -9.80 -2.54 -9.86
C HIS A 139 -10.21 -2.13 -8.45
N MET A 140 -10.34 -0.83 -8.17
CA MET A 140 -10.80 -0.37 -6.85
C MET A 140 -12.19 -0.89 -6.49
N ALA A 141 -13.12 -0.95 -7.44
CA ALA A 141 -14.46 -1.50 -7.22
C ALA A 141 -14.41 -2.97 -6.73
N ALA A 142 -13.51 -3.79 -7.27
CA ALA A 142 -13.35 -5.18 -6.86
C ALA A 142 -12.85 -5.34 -5.41
N TRP A 143 -12.30 -4.30 -4.81
CA TRP A 143 -11.87 -4.32 -3.41
C TRP A 143 -12.88 -3.71 -2.44
N LEU A 144 -13.95 -3.11 -2.97
CA LEU A 144 -15.01 -2.49 -2.17
C LEU A 144 -16.20 -3.42 -1.96
N PHE A 145 -16.39 -4.38 -2.85
CA PHE A 145 -17.50 -5.33 -2.91
C PHE A 145 -16.98 -6.77 -3.06
#